data_458c90beaf9fa5c3db25859809d81ad7
#
_entry.id   458c90beaf9fa5c3db25859809d81ad7
#
_cell.length_a   1.000
_cell.length_b   1.000
_cell.length_c   1.000
_cell.angle_alpha   90.00
_cell.angle_beta   90.00
_cell.angle_gamma   90.00
#
_symmetry.space_group_name_H-M   'P 1'
#
loop_
_entity.id
_entity.type
_entity.pdbx_description
1 polymer ?
#
loop_
_entity_poly.entity_id
_entity_poly.type
_entity_poly.pdbx_seq_one_letter_code
_entity_poly.pdbx_strand_id
1 'polypeptide(L)'
;MARASLKRLSGIDRSGGPPPETQKGEPLRPWTIPNAVSYVRLALLPVFMVVALGSGDGRDPTAAILYFLIAWGDQLDGLAARLTGQYSRLGALLDPLTDRALVISGVIVCWHFELLPRWALAVLVARELAMLVLAQVGLRVGMDLKINMVGRWAVWPVMFAIFLAMIVDTWVATASLYIGLALTLWATAIYFADGYRFMQARNRPSSST
;
A
#
# COMPACT_ATOMS: atom_id res chain seq x y z
N MET A 1 -27.72 18.47 8.56
CA MET A 1 -26.30 18.13 8.34
C MET A 1 -25.83 17.27 9.50
N ALA A 2 -25.66 15.96 9.31
CA ALA A 2 -25.24 15.05 10.37
C ALA A 2 -23.76 15.33 10.71
N ARG A 3 -23.45 15.59 11.97
CA ARG A 3 -22.07 15.71 12.48
C ARG A 3 -21.33 14.41 12.15
N ALA A 4 -20.43 14.47 11.16
CA ALA A 4 -19.54 13.35 10.89
C ALA A 4 -18.77 13.06 12.18
N SER A 5 -18.93 11.86 12.73
CA SER A 5 -18.22 11.44 13.93
C SER A 5 -16.71 11.54 13.67
N LEU A 6 -15.95 12.07 14.61
CA LEU A 6 -14.47 12.11 14.55
C LEU A 6 -13.86 10.74 14.19
N LYS A 7 -14.50 9.64 14.57
CA LYS A 7 -14.11 8.26 14.22
C LYS A 7 -14.26 7.97 12.72
N ARG A 8 -15.21 8.58 12.01
CA ARG A 8 -15.33 8.49 10.54
C ARG A 8 -14.30 9.36 9.84
N LEU A 9 -14.02 10.55 10.36
CA LEU A 9 -12.99 11.44 9.81
C LEU A 9 -11.58 10.87 9.98
N SER A 10 -11.30 10.15 11.07
CA SER A 10 -10.02 9.49 11.30
C SER A 10 -9.85 8.18 10.50
N GLY A 11 -10.87 7.70 9.80
CA GLY A 11 -10.82 6.46 9.02
C GLY A 11 -10.85 5.18 9.87
N ILE A 12 -11.12 5.30 11.17
CA ILE A 12 -11.22 4.17 12.11
C ILE A 12 -12.57 3.47 11.94
N ASP A 13 -13.64 4.23 11.68
CA ASP A 13 -14.98 3.66 11.43
C ASP A 13 -15.22 3.57 9.90
N ARG A 14 -15.16 2.37 9.37
CA ARG A 14 -15.43 2.02 7.96
C ARG A 14 -16.63 1.09 7.81
N SER A 15 -17.56 1.13 8.73
CA SER A 15 -18.75 0.27 8.73
C SER A 15 -19.70 0.48 7.53
N GLY A 16 -19.50 1.53 6.73
CA GLY A 16 -20.39 1.91 5.62
C GLY A 16 -20.09 1.31 4.24
N GLY A 17 -19.13 0.37 4.10
CA GLY A 17 -18.75 -0.15 2.78
C GLY A 17 -17.98 0.87 1.90
N PRO A 18 -17.48 0.47 0.71
CA PRO A 18 -16.83 1.40 -0.21
C PRO A 18 -17.86 2.38 -0.80
N PRO A 19 -17.47 3.67 -0.98
CA PRO A 19 -18.34 4.67 -1.58
C PRO A 19 -18.84 4.23 -2.97
N PRO A 20 -20.12 4.47 -3.30
CA PRO A 20 -20.72 4.05 -4.59
C PRO A 20 -19.89 4.53 -5.79
N GLU A 21 -19.33 5.74 -5.72
CA GLU A 21 -18.55 6.39 -6.78
C GLU A 21 -17.22 5.66 -7.10
N THR A 22 -16.77 4.76 -6.23
CA THR A 22 -15.55 3.98 -6.43
C THR A 22 -15.81 2.62 -7.09
N GLN A 23 -17.07 2.25 -7.31
CA GLN A 23 -17.46 0.93 -7.82
C GLN A 23 -17.20 0.78 -9.32
N LYS A 24 -17.12 -0.49 -9.75
CA LYS A 24 -16.95 -0.84 -11.17
C LYS A 24 -18.19 -0.43 -11.96
N GLY A 25 -17.98 0.40 -12.99
CA GLY A 25 -19.07 0.96 -13.82
C GLY A 25 -19.25 2.46 -13.66
N GLU A 26 -18.85 3.03 -12.53
CA GLU A 26 -18.91 4.48 -12.31
C GLU A 26 -17.86 5.24 -13.14
N PRO A 27 -18.12 6.51 -13.51
CA PRO A 27 -17.18 7.35 -14.25
C PRO A 27 -15.88 7.59 -13.46
N LEU A 28 -14.76 7.67 -14.17
CA LEU A 28 -13.44 7.78 -13.57
C LEU A 28 -13.21 9.07 -12.77
N ARG A 29 -13.92 10.17 -13.10
CA ARG A 29 -13.82 11.51 -12.47
C ARG A 29 -12.38 11.91 -12.17
N PRO A 30 -11.55 12.19 -13.20
CA PRO A 30 -10.12 12.41 -13.00
C PRO A 30 -9.81 13.67 -12.21
N TRP A 31 -10.64 14.69 -12.30
CA TRP A 31 -10.43 16.00 -11.68
C TRP A 31 -11.14 16.11 -10.33
N THR A 32 -10.55 15.50 -9.30
CA THR A 32 -10.97 15.65 -7.90
C THR A 32 -9.78 16.06 -7.05
N ILE A 33 -10.04 16.70 -5.91
CA ILE A 33 -8.97 17.14 -4.99
C ILE A 33 -8.11 15.94 -4.51
N PRO A 34 -8.69 14.81 -4.10
CA PRO A 34 -7.89 13.64 -3.76
C PRO A 34 -7.02 13.14 -4.91
N ASN A 35 -7.56 13.07 -6.15
CA ASN A 35 -6.77 12.64 -7.30
C ASN A 35 -5.60 13.57 -7.59
N ALA A 36 -5.75 14.88 -7.39
CA ALA A 36 -4.65 15.84 -7.56
C ALA A 36 -3.49 15.50 -6.62
N VAL A 37 -3.77 15.11 -5.37
CA VAL A 37 -2.73 14.65 -4.42
C VAL A 37 -2.07 13.37 -4.93
N SER A 38 -2.86 12.38 -5.39
CA SER A 38 -2.31 11.13 -5.95
C SER A 38 -1.45 11.39 -7.20
N TYR A 39 -1.82 12.36 -8.07
CA TYR A 39 -0.99 12.74 -9.22
C TYR A 39 0.34 13.38 -8.81
N VAL A 40 0.33 14.26 -7.80
CA VAL A 40 1.56 14.85 -7.26
C VAL A 40 2.45 13.76 -6.68
N ARG A 41 1.92 12.83 -5.90
CA ARG A 41 2.66 11.67 -5.37
C ARG A 41 3.29 10.84 -6.48
N LEU A 42 2.54 10.55 -7.53
CA LEU A 42 3.03 9.78 -8.67
C LEU A 42 4.13 10.52 -9.44
N ALA A 43 3.99 11.85 -9.61
CA ALA A 43 5.00 12.69 -10.26
C ALA A 43 6.28 12.84 -9.42
N LEU A 44 6.18 12.78 -8.10
CA LEU A 44 7.33 12.85 -7.20
C LEU A 44 8.15 11.55 -7.17
N LEU A 45 7.59 10.39 -7.55
CA LEU A 45 8.33 9.12 -7.58
C LEU A 45 9.56 9.15 -8.49
N PRO A 46 9.49 9.56 -9.77
CA PRO A 46 10.68 9.67 -10.60
C PRO A 46 11.68 10.72 -10.08
N VAL A 47 11.21 11.82 -9.49
CA VAL A 47 12.08 12.82 -8.86
C VAL A 47 12.84 12.20 -7.69
N PHE A 48 12.14 11.47 -6.80
CA PHE A 48 12.76 10.71 -5.73
C PHE A 48 13.82 9.73 -6.25
N MET A 49 13.51 8.96 -7.31
CA MET A 49 14.45 8.00 -7.89
C MET A 49 15.71 8.67 -8.43
N VAL A 50 15.57 9.80 -9.12
CA VAL A 50 16.72 10.55 -9.66
C VAL A 50 17.60 11.09 -8.54
N VAL A 51 16.99 11.69 -7.49
CA VAL A 51 17.75 12.22 -6.34
C VAL A 51 18.42 11.09 -5.57
N ALA A 52 17.71 10.02 -5.26
CA ALA A 52 18.24 8.91 -4.49
C ALA A 52 19.37 8.17 -5.21
N LEU A 53 19.21 7.86 -6.51
CA LEU A 53 20.24 7.17 -7.28
C LEU A 53 21.43 8.10 -7.62
N GLY A 54 21.24 9.40 -7.62
CA GLY A 54 22.30 10.39 -7.84
C GLY A 54 23.14 10.71 -6.58
N SER A 55 22.77 10.23 -5.41
CA SER A 55 23.40 10.57 -4.12
C SER A 55 24.80 9.98 -3.90
N GLY A 56 25.20 8.99 -4.70
CA GLY A 56 26.51 8.33 -4.60
C GLY A 56 26.56 7.17 -3.61
N ASP A 57 25.95 7.27 -2.43
CA ASP A 57 25.92 6.22 -1.40
C ASP A 57 24.50 5.78 -0.99
N GLY A 58 23.48 6.39 -1.56
CA GLY A 58 22.08 6.11 -1.25
C GLY A 58 21.56 6.74 0.04
N ARG A 59 22.41 7.49 0.75
CA ARG A 59 22.07 8.21 1.99
C ARG A 59 21.97 9.70 1.73
N ASP A 60 20.80 10.14 1.29
CA ASP A 60 20.50 11.54 1.00
C ASP A 60 19.24 11.97 1.76
N PRO A 61 19.37 12.98 2.65
CA PRO A 61 18.22 13.50 3.39
C PRO A 61 17.11 14.03 2.49
N THR A 62 17.44 14.58 1.32
CA THR A 62 16.44 15.07 0.36
C THR A 62 15.65 13.92 -0.23
N ALA A 63 16.32 12.83 -0.63
CA ALA A 63 15.67 11.61 -1.08
C ALA A 63 14.77 11.01 0.01
N ALA A 64 15.26 10.94 1.25
CA ALA A 64 14.50 10.45 2.39
C ALA A 64 13.24 11.31 2.66
N ILE A 65 13.37 12.64 2.63
CA ILE A 65 12.23 13.55 2.79
C ILE A 65 11.21 13.36 1.65
N LEU A 66 11.65 13.26 0.41
CA LEU A 66 10.77 12.99 -0.74
C LEU A 66 10.03 11.66 -0.54
N TYR A 67 10.73 10.60 -0.17
CA TYR A 67 10.13 9.29 0.12
C TYR A 67 9.06 9.40 1.21
N PHE A 68 9.37 10.09 2.32
CA PHE A 68 8.43 10.33 3.41
C PHE A 68 7.21 11.12 2.98
N LEU A 69 7.40 12.21 2.20
CA LEU A 69 6.30 13.05 1.71
C LEU A 69 5.36 12.26 0.79
N ILE A 70 5.89 11.40 -0.08
CA ILE A 70 5.10 10.53 -0.93
C ILE A 70 4.33 9.50 -0.09
N ALA A 71 4.98 8.89 0.91
CA ALA A 71 4.34 7.94 1.83
C ALA A 71 3.23 8.60 2.66
N TRP A 72 3.50 9.79 3.20
CA TRP A 72 2.53 10.53 4.01
C TRP A 72 1.36 11.08 3.19
N GLY A 73 1.59 11.36 1.91
CA GLY A 73 0.58 11.86 0.97
C GLY A 73 -0.65 10.95 0.87
N ASP A 74 -0.50 9.63 1.06
CA ASP A 74 -1.61 8.66 1.12
C ASP A 74 -2.60 8.96 2.26
N GLN A 75 -2.11 9.46 3.37
CA GLN A 75 -3.01 9.87 4.47
C GLN A 75 -3.74 11.17 4.11
N LEU A 76 -3.10 12.04 3.33
CA LEU A 76 -3.66 13.33 2.94
C LEU A 76 -4.75 13.18 1.88
N ASP A 77 -4.59 12.33 0.86
CA ASP A 77 -5.62 12.10 -0.16
C ASP A 77 -6.85 11.41 0.44
N GLY A 78 -6.63 10.40 1.30
CA GLY A 78 -7.70 9.78 2.06
C GLY A 78 -8.44 10.74 3.00
N LEU A 79 -7.73 11.69 3.64
CA LEU A 79 -8.34 12.74 4.45
C LEU A 79 -9.10 13.74 3.57
N ALA A 80 -8.50 14.18 2.45
CA ALA A 80 -9.13 15.08 1.50
C ALA A 80 -10.44 14.50 0.96
N ALA A 81 -10.45 13.21 0.58
CA ALA A 81 -11.65 12.53 0.12
C ALA A 81 -12.78 12.55 1.18
N ARG A 82 -12.42 12.32 2.45
CA ARG A 82 -13.40 12.35 3.56
C ARG A 82 -13.92 13.75 3.87
N LEU A 83 -13.06 14.77 3.79
CA LEU A 83 -13.43 16.16 4.08
C LEU A 83 -14.26 16.79 2.96
N THR A 84 -13.91 16.50 1.70
CA THR A 84 -14.58 17.05 0.53
C THR A 84 -15.78 16.23 0.07
N GLY A 85 -15.91 14.98 0.54
CA GLY A 85 -16.91 14.03 0.03
C GLY A 85 -16.67 13.62 -1.43
N GLN A 86 -15.50 13.95 -1.99
CA GLN A 86 -15.15 13.64 -3.37
C GLN A 86 -14.45 12.29 -3.44
N TYR A 87 -15.17 11.31 -3.93
CA TYR A 87 -14.62 9.99 -4.21
C TYR A 87 -14.61 9.77 -5.73
N SER A 88 -13.61 9.05 -6.22
CA SER A 88 -13.50 8.72 -7.63
C SER A 88 -13.02 7.29 -7.81
N ARG A 89 -13.49 6.66 -8.88
CA ARG A 89 -13.01 5.34 -9.28
C ARG A 89 -11.53 5.37 -9.64
N LEU A 90 -11.06 6.46 -10.26
CA LEU A 90 -9.66 6.62 -10.63
C LEU A 90 -8.75 6.70 -9.40
N GLY A 91 -9.12 7.48 -8.35
CA GLY A 91 -8.39 7.53 -7.09
C GLY A 91 -8.26 6.14 -6.46
N ALA A 92 -9.36 5.40 -6.35
CA ALA A 92 -9.34 4.05 -5.82
C ALA A 92 -8.43 3.06 -6.58
N LEU A 93 -8.08 3.36 -7.85
CA LEU A 93 -7.11 2.61 -8.65
C LEU A 93 -5.68 3.14 -8.49
N LEU A 94 -5.52 4.47 -8.39
CA LEU A 94 -4.20 5.12 -8.28
C LEU A 94 -3.55 4.87 -6.91
N ASP A 95 -4.32 4.89 -5.83
CA ASP A 95 -3.78 4.72 -4.48
C ASP A 95 -2.97 3.42 -4.33
N PRO A 96 -3.52 2.22 -4.60
CA PRO A 96 -2.75 0.98 -4.51
C PRO A 96 -1.57 0.91 -5.48
N LEU A 97 -1.68 1.58 -6.64
CA LEU A 97 -0.59 1.63 -7.63
C LEU A 97 0.57 2.47 -7.11
N THR A 98 0.28 3.68 -6.60
CA THR A 98 1.28 4.62 -6.08
C THR A 98 2.00 4.03 -4.85
N ASP A 99 1.27 3.40 -3.94
CA ASP A 99 1.84 2.77 -2.75
C ASP A 99 2.83 1.65 -3.12
N ARG A 100 2.46 0.80 -4.07
CA ARG A 100 3.37 -0.26 -4.54
C ARG A 100 4.56 0.29 -5.29
N ALA A 101 4.35 1.30 -6.14
CA ALA A 101 5.43 1.96 -6.85
C ALA A 101 6.42 2.61 -5.87
N LEU A 102 5.95 3.20 -4.77
CA LEU A 102 6.78 3.77 -3.72
C LEU A 102 7.64 2.70 -3.01
N VAL A 103 7.02 1.59 -2.60
CA VAL A 103 7.77 0.48 -1.96
C VAL A 103 8.81 -0.08 -2.91
N ILE A 104 8.45 -0.34 -4.18
CA ILE A 104 9.38 -0.87 -5.19
C ILE A 104 10.52 0.11 -5.43
N SER A 105 10.24 1.41 -5.58
CA SER A 105 11.26 2.44 -5.76
C SER A 105 12.23 2.50 -4.58
N GLY A 106 11.74 2.46 -3.35
CA GLY A 106 12.57 2.40 -2.15
C GLY A 106 13.42 1.12 -2.08
N VAL A 107 12.84 -0.02 -2.46
CA VAL A 107 13.59 -1.29 -2.55
C VAL A 107 14.70 -1.22 -3.59
N ILE A 108 14.46 -0.62 -4.76
CA ILE A 108 15.48 -0.46 -5.80
C ILE A 108 16.67 0.35 -5.26
N VAL A 109 16.43 1.47 -4.57
CA VAL A 109 17.48 2.30 -3.98
C VAL A 109 18.24 1.52 -2.92
N CYS A 110 17.54 0.90 -1.97
CA CYS A 110 18.19 0.10 -0.92
C CYS A 110 18.96 -1.11 -1.46
N TRP A 111 18.49 -1.70 -2.54
CA TRP A 111 19.19 -2.80 -3.24
C TRP A 111 20.45 -2.33 -3.95
N HIS A 112 20.35 -1.19 -4.66
CA HIS A 112 21.45 -0.64 -5.45
C HIS A 112 22.65 -0.28 -4.56
N PHE A 113 22.38 0.40 -3.44
CA PHE A 113 23.39 0.86 -2.50
C PHE A 113 23.67 -0.08 -1.32
N GLU A 114 23.06 -1.27 -1.28
CA GLU A 114 23.21 -2.26 -0.21
C GLU A 114 22.84 -1.72 1.19
N LEU A 115 21.90 -0.78 1.26
CA LEU A 115 21.50 -0.14 2.53
C LEU A 115 20.79 -1.10 3.48
N LEU A 116 20.14 -2.13 2.93
CA LEU A 116 19.38 -3.15 3.67
C LEU A 116 19.69 -4.55 3.10
N PRO A 117 19.49 -5.62 3.89
CA PRO A 117 19.79 -6.98 3.46
C PRO A 117 19.02 -7.38 2.19
N ARG A 118 19.75 -7.64 1.10
CA ARG A 118 19.18 -7.96 -0.23
C ARG A 118 18.20 -9.13 -0.21
N TRP A 119 18.49 -10.17 0.57
CA TRP A 119 17.59 -11.32 0.67
C TRP A 119 16.22 -10.94 1.23
N ALA A 120 16.17 -10.05 2.23
CA ALA A 120 14.92 -9.58 2.82
C ALA A 120 14.14 -8.69 1.85
N LEU A 121 14.85 -7.83 1.10
CA LEU A 121 14.26 -7.04 0.01
C LEU A 121 13.70 -7.92 -1.10
N ALA A 122 14.42 -8.99 -1.49
CA ALA A 122 13.93 -9.95 -2.48
C ALA A 122 12.66 -10.66 -2.03
N VAL A 123 12.60 -11.11 -0.76
CA VAL A 123 11.39 -11.73 -0.20
C VAL A 123 10.22 -10.73 -0.14
N LEU A 124 10.49 -9.47 0.19
CA LEU A 124 9.47 -8.42 0.18
C LEU A 124 8.88 -8.22 -1.22
N VAL A 125 9.73 -8.09 -2.25
CA VAL A 125 9.27 -7.94 -3.65
C VAL A 125 8.49 -9.18 -4.11
N ALA A 126 9.01 -10.38 -3.85
CA ALA A 126 8.34 -11.62 -4.20
C ALA A 126 6.94 -11.70 -3.56
N ARG A 127 6.83 -11.26 -2.30
CA ARG A 127 5.54 -11.18 -1.58
C ARG A 127 4.60 -10.17 -2.23
N GLU A 128 5.08 -8.97 -2.62
CA GLU A 128 4.25 -7.97 -3.29
C GLU A 128 3.70 -8.50 -4.62
N LEU A 129 4.54 -9.15 -5.42
CA LEU A 129 4.12 -9.78 -6.68
C LEU A 129 3.11 -10.91 -6.44
N ALA A 130 3.35 -11.77 -5.44
CA ALA A 130 2.41 -12.84 -5.09
C ALA A 130 1.04 -12.28 -4.68
N MET A 131 1.00 -11.18 -3.92
CA MET A 131 -0.26 -10.52 -3.53
C MET A 131 -0.98 -9.89 -4.71
N LEU A 132 -0.25 -9.37 -5.72
CA LEU A 132 -0.85 -8.88 -6.97
C LEU A 132 -1.54 -10.01 -7.73
N VAL A 133 -0.85 -11.14 -7.88
CA VAL A 133 -1.39 -12.33 -8.56
C VAL A 133 -2.61 -12.85 -7.80
N LEU A 134 -2.50 -12.98 -6.47
CA LEU A 134 -3.60 -13.46 -5.63
C LEU A 134 -4.84 -12.55 -5.72
N ALA A 135 -4.64 -11.23 -5.71
CA ALA A 135 -5.73 -10.27 -5.86
C ALA A 135 -6.41 -10.40 -7.25
N GLN A 136 -5.64 -10.55 -8.31
CA GLN A 136 -6.16 -10.75 -9.67
C GLN A 136 -6.95 -12.06 -9.78
N VAL A 137 -6.42 -13.15 -9.25
CA VAL A 137 -7.09 -14.46 -9.24
C VAL A 137 -8.37 -14.40 -8.40
N GLY A 138 -8.29 -13.81 -7.20
CA GLY A 138 -9.44 -13.66 -6.30
C GLY A 138 -10.59 -12.90 -6.96
N LEU A 139 -10.29 -11.77 -7.63
CA LEU A 139 -11.30 -11.00 -8.37
C LEU A 139 -11.94 -11.79 -9.51
N ARG A 140 -11.17 -12.62 -10.24
CA ARG A 140 -11.71 -13.47 -11.32
C ARG A 140 -12.62 -14.57 -10.81
N VAL A 141 -12.37 -15.07 -9.60
CA VAL A 141 -13.14 -16.16 -8.97
C VAL A 141 -14.34 -15.62 -8.18
N GLY A 142 -14.48 -14.29 -8.07
CA GLY A 142 -15.57 -13.63 -7.34
C GLY A 142 -15.40 -13.66 -5.83
N MET A 143 -14.15 -13.74 -5.35
CA MET A 143 -13.84 -13.61 -3.92
C MET A 143 -13.92 -12.16 -3.50
N ASP A 144 -14.67 -11.88 -2.43
CA ASP A 144 -14.61 -10.61 -1.72
C ASP A 144 -13.32 -10.56 -0.89
N LEU A 145 -12.28 -9.96 -1.45
CA LEU A 145 -11.00 -9.80 -0.76
C LEU A 145 -11.15 -8.73 0.33
N LYS A 146 -11.56 -9.14 1.52
CA LYS A 146 -11.60 -8.24 2.68
C LYS A 146 -10.17 -7.84 3.04
N ILE A 147 -9.89 -6.55 2.98
CA ILE A 147 -8.58 -6.00 3.37
C ILE A 147 -8.35 -6.31 4.85
N ASN A 148 -7.34 -7.14 5.14
CA ASN A 148 -6.98 -7.49 6.50
C ASN A 148 -6.28 -6.28 7.17
N MET A 149 -6.71 -5.92 8.38
CA MET A 149 -6.10 -4.83 9.17
C MET A 149 -4.61 -5.07 9.42
N VAL A 150 -4.20 -6.32 9.60
CA VAL A 150 -2.77 -6.68 9.79
C VAL A 150 -1.93 -6.28 8.58
N GLY A 151 -2.41 -6.54 7.36
CA GLY A 151 -1.70 -6.16 6.13
C GLY A 151 -1.51 -4.66 5.97
N ARG A 152 -2.45 -3.85 6.45
CA ARG A 152 -2.36 -2.39 6.43
C ARG A 152 -1.28 -1.86 7.39
N TRP A 153 -1.22 -2.40 8.61
CA TRP A 153 -0.23 -1.98 9.61
C TRP A 153 1.17 -2.52 9.30
N ALA A 154 1.27 -3.63 8.61
CA ALA A 154 2.54 -4.28 8.28
C ALA A 154 3.43 -3.47 7.31
N VAL A 155 2.84 -2.59 6.51
CA VAL A 155 3.58 -1.74 5.54
C VAL A 155 4.37 -0.63 6.23
N TRP A 156 3.88 -0.12 7.38
CA TRP A 156 4.54 0.98 8.10
C TRP A 156 5.99 0.68 8.55
N PRO A 157 6.28 -0.46 9.20
CA PRO A 157 7.65 -0.81 9.54
C PRO A 157 8.57 -0.95 8.33
N VAL A 158 8.05 -1.43 7.18
CA VAL A 158 8.81 -1.53 5.93
C VAL A 158 9.15 -0.14 5.39
N MET A 159 8.16 0.75 5.29
CA MET A 159 8.38 2.12 4.81
C MET A 159 9.33 2.88 5.74
N PHE A 160 9.18 2.70 7.06
CA PHE A 160 10.09 3.29 8.04
C PHE A 160 11.51 2.76 7.93
N ALA A 161 11.68 1.46 7.68
CA ALA A 161 13.00 0.85 7.46
C ALA A 161 13.72 1.46 6.24
N ILE A 162 13.03 1.59 5.11
CA ILE A 162 13.55 2.18 3.88
C ILE A 162 13.90 3.66 4.10
N PHE A 163 12.99 4.42 4.70
CA PHE A 163 13.22 5.83 5.05
C PHE A 163 14.46 6.01 5.93
N LEU A 164 14.55 5.23 7.00
CA LEU A 164 15.66 5.34 7.96
C LEU A 164 17.00 4.93 7.34
N ALA A 165 17.01 3.90 6.50
CA ALA A 165 18.21 3.43 5.80
C ALA A 165 18.80 4.49 4.85
N MET A 166 17.96 5.38 4.30
CA MET A 166 18.39 6.50 3.45
C MET A 166 18.95 7.68 4.25
N ILE A 167 18.80 7.71 5.57
CA ILE A 167 19.30 8.79 6.42
C ILE A 167 20.55 8.35 7.16
N VAL A 168 20.52 7.16 7.75
CA VAL A 168 21.56 6.72 8.69
C VAL A 168 21.77 5.21 8.62
N ASP A 169 23.03 4.80 8.78
CA ASP A 169 23.37 3.39 8.96
C ASP A 169 23.08 2.97 10.41
N THR A 170 22.03 2.18 10.58
CA THR A 170 21.61 1.74 11.90
C THR A 170 20.96 0.36 11.85
N TRP A 171 21.25 -0.44 12.87
CA TRP A 171 20.58 -1.74 13.03
C TRP A 171 19.06 -1.61 13.17
N VAL A 172 18.54 -0.44 13.59
CA VAL A 172 17.11 -0.17 13.73
C VAL A 172 16.39 -0.26 12.39
N ALA A 173 17.01 0.20 11.28
CA ALA A 173 16.46 0.08 9.94
C ALA A 173 16.27 -1.40 9.55
N THR A 174 17.31 -2.22 9.78
CA THR A 174 17.27 -3.66 9.50
C THR A 174 16.24 -4.39 10.37
N ALA A 175 16.19 -4.06 11.67
CA ALA A 175 15.21 -4.64 12.59
C ALA A 175 13.77 -4.28 12.16
N SER A 176 13.54 -3.02 11.79
CA SER A 176 12.23 -2.57 11.29
C SER A 176 11.82 -3.29 10.01
N LEU A 177 12.78 -3.53 9.09
CA LEU A 177 12.52 -4.33 7.88
C LEU A 177 12.09 -5.75 8.25
N TYR A 178 12.78 -6.41 9.18
CA TYR A 178 12.43 -7.79 9.58
C TYR A 178 11.06 -7.87 10.25
N ILE A 179 10.74 -6.90 11.12
CA ILE A 179 9.41 -6.81 11.75
C ILE A 179 8.34 -6.62 10.67
N GLY A 180 8.54 -5.68 9.75
CA GLY A 180 7.61 -5.43 8.65
C GLY A 180 7.46 -6.64 7.74
N LEU A 181 8.57 -7.32 7.42
CA LEU A 181 8.57 -8.54 6.60
C LEU A 181 7.79 -9.67 7.29
N ALA A 182 8.02 -9.91 8.58
CA ALA A 182 7.30 -10.92 9.34
C ALA A 182 5.79 -10.63 9.36
N LEU A 183 5.39 -9.38 9.61
CA LEU A 183 3.99 -8.97 9.63
C LEU A 183 3.33 -9.08 8.24
N THR A 184 4.04 -8.71 7.17
CA THR A 184 3.52 -8.81 5.80
C THR A 184 3.37 -10.26 5.34
N LEU A 185 4.32 -11.15 5.71
CA LEU A 185 4.22 -12.58 5.44
C LEU A 185 3.08 -13.22 6.24
N TRP A 186 2.91 -12.85 7.50
CA TRP A 186 1.78 -13.30 8.32
C TRP A 186 0.44 -12.90 7.68
N ALA A 187 0.30 -11.63 7.29
CA ALA A 187 -0.90 -11.15 6.60
C ALA A 187 -1.17 -11.95 5.31
N THR A 188 -0.12 -12.24 4.55
CA THR A 188 -0.20 -13.04 3.31
C THR A 188 -0.66 -14.47 3.60
N ALA A 189 -0.16 -15.11 4.65
CA ALA A 189 -0.58 -16.45 5.06
C ALA A 189 -2.08 -16.50 5.41
N ILE A 190 -2.60 -15.45 6.10
CA ILE A 190 -4.04 -15.33 6.38
C ILE A 190 -4.84 -15.25 5.07
N TYR A 191 -4.41 -14.42 4.10
CA TYR A 191 -5.09 -14.32 2.81
C TYR A 191 -5.11 -15.64 2.03
N PHE A 192 -4.01 -16.39 2.05
CA PHE A 192 -3.96 -17.73 1.44
C PHE A 192 -4.90 -18.71 2.14
N ALA A 193 -4.95 -18.69 3.47
CA ALA A 193 -5.85 -19.56 4.24
C ALA A 193 -7.33 -19.24 3.94
N ASP A 194 -7.69 -17.97 3.86
CA ASP A 194 -9.05 -17.54 3.55
C ASP A 194 -9.43 -17.90 2.11
N GLY A 195 -8.51 -17.70 1.16
CA GLY A 195 -8.69 -18.10 -0.24
C GLY A 195 -8.89 -19.61 -0.39
N TYR A 196 -8.10 -20.40 0.31
CA TYR A 196 -8.22 -21.86 0.31
C TYR A 196 -9.56 -22.33 0.88
N ARG A 197 -9.98 -21.75 2.01
CA ARG A 197 -11.29 -22.06 2.63
C ARG A 197 -12.45 -21.71 1.70
N PHE A 198 -12.37 -20.58 1.01
CA PHE A 198 -13.40 -20.18 0.02
C PHE A 198 -13.50 -21.18 -1.13
N MET A 199 -12.38 -21.62 -1.70
CA MET A 199 -12.39 -22.64 -2.76
C MET A 199 -12.93 -24.00 -2.28
N GLN A 200 -12.61 -24.42 -1.07
CA GLN A 200 -13.16 -25.63 -0.49
C GLN A 200 -14.69 -25.54 -0.29
N ALA A 201 -15.19 -24.41 0.20
CA ALA A 201 -16.62 -24.20 0.40
C ALA A 201 -17.40 -24.25 -0.92
N ARG A 202 -16.82 -23.70 -1.99
CA ARG A 202 -17.43 -23.72 -3.32
C ARG A 202 -17.46 -25.11 -3.96
N ASN A 203 -16.48 -25.96 -3.65
CA ASN A 203 -16.40 -27.32 -4.20
C ASN A 203 -17.18 -28.37 -3.40
N ARG A 204 -17.84 -27.99 -2.30
CA ARG A 204 -18.75 -28.91 -1.59
C ARG A 204 -20.04 -29.02 -2.40
N PRO A 205 -20.42 -30.25 -2.87
CA PRO A 205 -21.72 -30.44 -3.52
C PRO A 205 -22.81 -30.07 -2.52
N SER A 206 -23.79 -29.27 -2.96
CA SER A 206 -25.00 -29.04 -2.17
C SER A 206 -25.62 -30.40 -1.89
N SER A 207 -25.52 -30.89 -0.66
CA SER A 207 -26.32 -32.02 -0.22
C SER A 207 -27.76 -31.56 -0.21
N SER A 208 -28.45 -31.83 -1.33
CA SER A 208 -29.88 -31.68 -1.43
C SER A 208 -30.54 -32.66 -0.50
N THR A 209 -31.11 -32.15 0.54
CA THR A 209 -32.19 -32.81 1.28
C THR A 209 -33.50 -32.39 0.68
#